data_14c5c57b04510d70fa8724d2c616a8ac
#
_entry.id   14c5c57b04510d70fa8724d2c616a8ac
#
_cell.length_a   1.000
_cell.length_b   1.000
_cell.length_c   1.000
_cell.angle_alpha   90.00
_cell.angle_beta   90.00
_cell.angle_gamma   90.00
#
_symmetry.space_group_name_H-M   'P 1'
#
loop_
_entity.id
_entity.type
_entity.pdbx_description
1 polymer ?
#
loop_
_entity_poly.entity_id
_entity_poly.type
_entity_poly.pdbx_seq_one_letter_code
_entity_poly.pdbx_strand_id
1 'polypeptide(L)'
;AGTIGEVTKTGDGGGSVTVQGSPNNAYALTVRFTAQGGLNTAAFVYSIDGDNFSDEITVPVTGSYEIEGTGLTIKFTEASSPDQKPSSFLVRDTYTLKTTAPSMTNGDVLGAIEKIKSFNEEFEFVHIVGESTVELWEAVSEAQKELMTVCHKPCFFLMEAAYPADEADGDLS
;
A
#
# COMPACT_ATOMS: atom_id res chain seq x y z
N ALA A 1 -3.48 6.24 -4.50
CA ALA A 1 -2.21 5.65 -4.08
C ALA A 1 -2.39 4.96 -2.73
N GLY A 2 -1.65 3.86 -2.49
CA GLY A 2 -1.65 3.22 -1.17
C GLY A 2 -1.10 4.16 -0.09
N THR A 3 -1.47 3.93 1.16
CA THR A 3 -1.03 4.74 2.29
C THR A 3 -0.15 3.94 3.25
N ILE A 4 0.75 4.63 3.93
CA ILE A 4 1.64 4.07 4.95
C ILE A 4 1.07 4.48 6.30
N GLY A 5 0.81 3.50 7.18
CA GLY A 5 0.36 3.74 8.54
C GLY A 5 1.48 4.20 9.46
N GLU A 6 1.14 4.44 10.71
CA GLU A 6 2.10 4.85 11.73
C GLU A 6 3.05 3.73 12.10
N VAL A 7 4.34 4.08 12.31
CA VAL A 7 5.37 3.13 12.75
C VAL A 7 5.31 3.00 14.28
N THR A 8 5.08 1.78 14.74
CA THR A 8 5.14 1.45 16.17
C THR A 8 6.50 0.82 16.48
N LYS A 9 7.22 1.38 17.46
CA LYS A 9 8.51 0.88 17.94
C LYS A 9 8.34 0.09 19.22
N THR A 10 9.03 -1.03 19.31
CA THR A 10 9.23 -1.81 20.55
C THR A 10 10.73 -2.03 20.74
N GLY A 11 11.28 -1.57 21.86
CA GLY A 11 12.71 -1.66 22.21
C GLY A 11 13.30 -0.31 22.59
N ASP A 12 14.54 -0.33 23.09
CA ASP A 12 15.18 0.78 23.82
C ASP A 12 16.30 1.48 23.02
N GLY A 13 16.59 1.06 21.77
CA GLY A 13 17.61 1.69 20.94
C GLY A 13 17.33 3.17 20.69
N GLY A 14 18.36 3.99 20.64
CA GLY A 14 18.23 5.45 20.47
C GLY A 14 17.90 5.91 19.05
N GLY A 15 17.97 5.01 18.07
CA GLY A 15 17.65 5.28 16.68
C GLY A 15 16.16 5.19 16.34
N SER A 16 15.83 5.58 15.15
CA SER A 16 14.46 5.49 14.63
C SER A 16 14.42 4.88 13.23
N VAL A 17 13.30 4.23 12.93
CA VAL A 17 12.97 3.73 11.60
C VAL A 17 11.71 4.41 11.12
N THR A 18 11.73 4.89 9.90
CA THR A 18 10.55 5.40 9.19
C THR A 18 10.44 4.69 7.84
N VAL A 19 9.26 4.70 7.25
CA VAL A 19 9.02 4.10 5.93
C VAL A 19 8.42 5.15 5.01
N GLN A 20 8.91 5.18 3.78
CA GLN A 20 8.49 6.12 2.74
C GLN A 20 8.18 5.35 1.45
N GLY A 21 7.44 5.99 0.55
CA GLY A 21 7.11 5.44 -0.76
C GLY A 21 5.61 5.39 -1.02
N SER A 22 5.24 4.64 -2.03
CA SER A 22 3.84 4.40 -2.41
C SER A 22 3.61 2.88 -2.46
N PRO A 23 3.06 2.29 -1.39
CA PRO A 23 2.83 0.85 -1.36
C PRO A 23 1.88 0.44 -2.47
N ASN A 24 2.20 -0.65 -3.16
CA ASN A 24 1.37 -1.22 -4.22
C ASN A 24 0.40 -2.30 -3.71
N ASN A 25 0.45 -2.61 -2.41
CA ASN A 25 -0.43 -3.58 -1.75
C ASN A 25 -0.60 -3.25 -0.26
N ALA A 26 -1.48 -3.96 0.40
CA ALA A 26 -1.58 -3.98 1.86
C ALA A 26 -0.49 -4.90 2.42
N TYR A 27 0.41 -4.35 3.23
CA TYR A 27 1.52 -5.07 3.87
C TYR A 27 1.43 -4.93 5.38
N ALA A 28 1.84 -5.98 6.09
CA ALA A 28 2.13 -5.96 7.53
C ALA A 28 3.65 -5.95 7.71
N LEU A 29 4.27 -4.77 7.53
CA LEU A 29 5.73 -4.65 7.60
C LEU A 29 6.22 -4.74 9.03
N THR A 30 7.17 -5.64 9.26
CA THR A 30 7.91 -5.78 10.50
C THR A 30 9.40 -5.70 10.19
N VAL A 31 10.12 -4.80 10.87
CA VAL A 31 11.58 -4.68 10.81
C VAL A 31 12.12 -5.02 12.20
N ARG A 32 12.98 -6.02 12.30
CA ARG A 32 13.57 -6.49 13.56
C ARG A 32 15.09 -6.51 13.47
N PHE A 33 15.76 -5.91 14.45
CA PHE A 33 17.21 -5.90 14.50
C PHE A 33 17.75 -7.20 15.10
N THR A 34 18.75 -7.77 14.42
CA THR A 34 19.42 -9.03 14.78
C THR A 34 20.82 -8.78 15.35
N ALA A 35 21.46 -7.67 14.95
CA ALA A 35 22.75 -7.23 15.51
C ALA A 35 22.69 -5.76 15.91
N GLN A 36 23.30 -5.45 17.07
CA GLN A 36 23.40 -4.09 17.58
C GLN A 36 24.36 -3.25 16.76
N GLY A 37 24.04 -1.96 16.60
CA GLY A 37 24.93 -1.01 15.93
C GLY A 37 24.24 0.27 15.50
N GLY A 38 24.96 1.03 14.67
CA GLY A 38 24.45 2.15 13.90
C GLY A 38 24.38 1.80 12.41
N LEU A 39 24.45 2.83 11.55
CA LEU A 39 24.58 2.64 10.11
C LEU A 39 25.83 1.84 9.77
N ASN A 40 25.77 0.97 8.79
CA ASN A 40 26.83 0.09 8.31
C ASN A 40 27.37 -0.91 9.37
N THR A 41 26.73 -1.05 10.52
CA THR A 41 27.16 -1.97 11.59
C THR A 41 26.01 -2.79 12.20
N ALA A 42 24.83 -2.21 12.37
CA ALA A 42 23.65 -2.96 12.77
C ALA A 42 23.18 -3.91 11.65
N ALA A 43 22.54 -4.99 12.03
CA ALA A 43 21.88 -5.87 11.08
C ALA A 43 20.39 -6.03 11.43
N PHE A 44 19.59 -6.25 10.42
CA PHE A 44 18.14 -6.40 10.55
C PHE A 44 17.61 -7.46 9.58
N VAL A 45 16.43 -7.94 9.89
CA VAL A 45 15.56 -8.72 9.01
C VAL A 45 14.23 -7.98 8.87
N TYR A 46 13.55 -8.16 7.76
CA TYR A 46 12.20 -7.63 7.59
C TYR A 46 11.22 -8.69 7.12
N SER A 47 9.95 -8.47 7.39
CA SER A 47 8.83 -9.25 6.89
C SER A 47 7.77 -8.29 6.34
N ILE A 48 7.12 -8.63 5.25
CA ILE A 48 6.02 -7.86 4.66
C ILE A 48 4.64 -8.45 4.94
N ASP A 49 4.59 -9.64 5.54
CA ASP A 49 3.37 -10.37 5.91
C ASP A 49 3.25 -10.59 7.43
N GLY A 50 4.30 -10.24 8.19
CA GLY A 50 4.39 -10.42 9.64
C GLY A 50 5.02 -11.74 10.09
N ASP A 51 5.12 -12.73 9.21
CA ASP A 51 5.54 -14.10 9.55
C ASP A 51 6.85 -14.52 8.88
N ASN A 52 6.99 -14.25 7.58
CA ASN A 52 8.15 -14.67 6.79
C ASN A 52 9.21 -13.57 6.75
N PHE A 53 10.36 -13.82 7.37
CA PHE A 53 11.45 -12.86 7.42
C PHE A 53 12.47 -13.08 6.31
N SER A 54 13.04 -11.96 5.81
CA SER A 54 14.17 -11.96 4.89
C SER A 54 15.42 -12.56 5.52
N ASP A 55 16.44 -12.80 4.70
CA ASP A 55 17.79 -12.99 5.17
C ASP A 55 18.28 -11.76 5.94
N GLU A 56 19.31 -11.95 6.79
CA GLU A 56 19.92 -10.87 7.55
C GLU A 56 20.64 -9.86 6.63
N ILE A 57 20.34 -8.60 6.82
CA ILE A 57 20.84 -7.47 6.01
C ILE A 57 21.55 -6.48 6.93
N THR A 58 22.76 -6.07 6.55
CA THR A 58 23.42 -4.96 7.25
C THR A 58 22.74 -3.64 6.91
N VAL A 59 22.49 -2.79 7.91
CA VAL A 59 21.91 -1.47 7.70
C VAL A 59 22.80 -0.66 6.75
N PRO A 60 22.29 -0.19 5.61
CA PRO A 60 23.12 0.55 4.66
C PRO A 60 23.69 1.83 5.25
N VAL A 61 24.91 2.19 4.84
CA VAL A 61 25.57 3.45 5.23
C VAL A 61 24.77 4.68 4.82
N THR A 62 23.93 4.57 3.77
CA THR A 62 23.01 5.62 3.31
C THR A 62 21.83 5.83 4.23
N GLY A 63 21.61 4.93 5.20
CA GLY A 63 20.41 4.92 6.04
C GLY A 63 19.11 4.63 5.26
N SER A 64 19.21 3.97 4.10
CA SER A 64 18.06 3.74 3.23
C SER A 64 18.12 2.34 2.63
N TYR A 65 17.01 1.60 2.72
CA TYR A 65 16.86 0.27 2.14
C TYR A 65 15.52 0.18 1.40
N GLU A 66 15.56 -0.13 0.12
CA GLU A 66 14.37 -0.34 -0.70
C GLU A 66 13.92 -1.80 -0.59
N ILE A 67 12.65 -2.01 -0.29
CA ILE A 67 12.03 -3.34 -0.31
C ILE A 67 11.52 -3.57 -1.74
N GLU A 68 12.26 -4.38 -2.48
CA GLU A 68 11.99 -4.63 -3.89
C GLU A 68 10.55 -5.12 -4.12
N GLY A 69 9.91 -4.61 -5.16
CA GLY A 69 8.55 -5.00 -5.58
C GLY A 69 7.41 -4.48 -4.72
N THR A 70 7.66 -3.72 -3.66
CA THR A 70 6.61 -3.22 -2.74
C THR A 70 6.29 -1.74 -2.90
N GLY A 71 7.20 -0.97 -3.49
CA GLY A 71 7.14 0.50 -3.53
C GLY A 71 7.47 1.16 -2.19
N LEU A 72 8.09 0.43 -1.24
CA LEU A 72 8.46 0.91 0.09
C LEU A 72 9.97 1.05 0.24
N THR A 73 10.38 2.09 0.95
CA THR A 73 11.77 2.32 1.34
C THR A 73 11.84 2.53 2.85
N ILE A 74 12.63 1.71 3.52
CA ILE A 74 12.94 1.86 4.95
C ILE A 74 14.03 2.92 5.10
N LYS A 75 13.83 3.85 6.02
CA LYS A 75 14.80 4.87 6.41
C LYS A 75 15.25 4.65 7.85
N PHE A 76 16.55 4.53 8.04
CA PHE A 76 17.20 4.36 9.33
C PHE A 76 17.86 5.66 9.76
N THR A 77 17.57 6.13 10.96
CA THR A 77 18.14 7.34 11.54
C THR A 77 18.84 6.96 12.86
N GLU A 78 20.15 7.23 12.94
CA GLU A 78 20.90 6.99 14.18
C GLU A 78 20.50 7.94 15.29
N ALA A 79 20.81 7.56 16.52
CA ALA A 79 20.71 8.43 17.67
C ALA A 79 21.54 9.72 17.44
N SER A 80 21.01 10.85 17.91
CA SER A 80 21.62 12.18 17.72
C SER A 80 22.94 12.34 18.47
N SER A 81 23.10 11.64 19.62
CA SER A 81 24.32 11.70 20.42
C SER A 81 25.40 10.78 19.85
N PRO A 82 26.65 11.25 19.61
CA PRO A 82 27.73 10.42 19.13
C PRO A 82 28.00 9.18 19.98
N ASP A 83 27.87 9.29 21.29
CA ASP A 83 28.09 8.17 22.23
C ASP A 83 27.00 7.09 22.13
N GLN A 84 25.83 7.45 21.63
CA GLN A 84 24.70 6.53 21.46
C GLN A 84 24.61 5.96 20.04
N LYS A 85 25.39 6.42 19.09
CA LYS A 85 25.34 5.89 17.73
C LYS A 85 25.60 4.39 17.64
N PRO A 86 26.56 3.79 18.38
CA PRO A 86 26.77 2.34 18.38
C PRO A 86 25.65 1.53 19.00
N SER A 87 24.74 2.19 19.72
CA SER A 87 23.52 1.63 20.31
C SER A 87 22.24 2.22 19.73
N SER A 88 22.32 2.77 18.52
CA SER A 88 21.15 3.33 17.81
C SER A 88 20.08 2.27 17.64
N PHE A 89 20.49 1.07 17.26
CA PHE A 89 19.63 -0.08 17.09
C PHE A 89 20.14 -1.23 17.97
N LEU A 90 19.30 -1.74 18.83
CA LEU A 90 19.62 -2.85 19.73
C LEU A 90 19.04 -4.15 19.20
N VAL A 91 19.64 -5.27 19.59
CA VAL A 91 19.12 -6.60 19.27
C VAL A 91 17.68 -6.73 19.80
N ARG A 92 16.77 -7.18 18.95
CA ARG A 92 15.32 -7.29 19.18
C ARG A 92 14.54 -5.98 19.15
N ASP A 93 15.14 -4.83 18.88
CA ASP A 93 14.35 -3.66 18.53
C ASP A 93 13.48 -4.02 17.31
N THR A 94 12.20 -3.75 17.42
CA THR A 94 11.21 -4.10 16.38
C THR A 94 10.38 -2.88 16.03
N TYR A 95 10.18 -2.68 14.75
CA TYR A 95 9.34 -1.62 14.20
C TYR A 95 8.27 -2.26 13.32
N THR A 96 7.01 -1.95 13.60
CA THR A 96 5.87 -2.50 12.88
C THR A 96 4.99 -1.40 12.31
N LEU A 97 4.46 -1.62 11.14
CA LEU A 97 3.45 -0.76 10.54
C LEU A 97 2.58 -1.57 9.56
N LYS A 98 1.45 -1.01 9.19
CA LYS A 98 0.59 -1.55 8.14
C LYS A 98 0.46 -0.55 7.02
N THR A 99 0.36 -1.04 5.79
CA THR A 99 0.03 -0.22 4.63
C THR A 99 -1.34 -0.60 4.10
N THR A 100 -1.94 0.30 3.31
CA THR A 100 -3.12 -0.02 2.52
C THR A 100 -2.76 -0.16 1.05
N ALA A 101 -3.45 -1.02 0.35
CA ALA A 101 -3.34 -1.09 -1.10
C ALA A 101 -3.81 0.23 -1.76
N PRO A 102 -3.30 0.56 -2.95
CA PRO A 102 -3.91 1.61 -3.77
C PRO A 102 -5.37 1.29 -4.05
N SER A 103 -6.24 2.25 -3.84
CA SER A 103 -7.64 2.18 -4.26
C SER A 103 -7.88 3.15 -5.42
N MET A 104 -8.79 2.78 -6.31
CA MET A 104 -9.28 3.70 -7.33
C MET A 104 -10.14 4.78 -6.69
N THR A 105 -10.10 5.98 -7.25
CA THR A 105 -11.07 7.03 -6.93
C THR A 105 -12.17 7.06 -8.01
N ASN A 106 -13.34 7.61 -7.68
CA ASN A 106 -14.40 7.81 -8.68
C ASN A 106 -13.89 8.61 -9.89
N GLY A 107 -13.01 9.60 -9.65
CA GLY A 107 -12.39 10.39 -10.69
C GLY A 107 -11.47 9.58 -11.62
N ASP A 108 -10.71 8.62 -11.09
CA ASP A 108 -9.86 7.74 -11.90
C ASP A 108 -10.70 6.86 -12.82
N VAL A 109 -11.80 6.30 -12.29
CA VAL A 109 -12.73 5.47 -13.07
C VAL A 109 -13.39 6.27 -14.19
N LEU A 110 -13.93 7.44 -13.88
CA LEU A 110 -14.57 8.31 -14.88
C LEU A 110 -13.56 8.79 -15.91
N GLY A 111 -12.33 9.13 -15.51
CA GLY A 111 -11.25 9.47 -16.43
C GLY A 111 -10.83 8.31 -17.33
N ALA A 112 -10.93 7.07 -16.89
CA ALA A 112 -10.73 5.89 -17.72
C ALA A 112 -11.87 5.70 -18.73
N ILE A 113 -13.12 5.91 -18.30
CA ILE A 113 -14.31 5.81 -19.18
C ILE A 113 -14.23 6.86 -20.30
N GLU A 114 -13.77 8.08 -20.03
CA GLU A 114 -13.56 9.11 -21.07
C GLU A 114 -12.57 8.64 -22.16
N LYS A 115 -11.52 7.91 -21.78
CA LYS A 115 -10.60 7.32 -22.75
C LYS A 115 -11.26 6.20 -23.56
N ILE A 116 -12.15 5.42 -22.96
CA ILE A 116 -12.91 4.36 -23.64
C ILE A 116 -13.83 4.95 -24.71
N LYS A 117 -14.40 6.14 -24.52
CA LYS A 117 -15.23 6.82 -25.53
C LYS A 117 -14.48 7.05 -26.85
N SER A 118 -13.18 7.34 -26.77
CA SER A 118 -12.32 7.57 -27.95
C SER A 118 -11.59 6.31 -28.43
N PHE A 119 -11.75 5.17 -27.77
CA PHE A 119 -11.10 3.91 -28.14
C PHE A 119 -11.75 3.32 -29.39
N ASN A 120 -10.95 2.90 -30.38
CA ASN A 120 -11.46 2.47 -31.69
C ASN A 120 -11.77 0.96 -31.78
N GLU A 121 -11.36 0.18 -30.78
CA GLU A 121 -11.64 -1.25 -30.76
C GLU A 121 -13.07 -1.52 -30.25
N GLU A 122 -13.68 -2.58 -30.73
CA GLU A 122 -14.97 -3.06 -30.25
C GLU A 122 -14.78 -3.89 -28.97
N PHE A 123 -15.63 -3.69 -27.99
CA PHE A 123 -15.69 -4.44 -26.76
C PHE A 123 -17.13 -4.55 -26.27
N GLU A 124 -17.46 -5.64 -25.58
CA GLU A 124 -18.82 -5.93 -25.13
C GLU A 124 -19.05 -5.50 -23.67
N PHE A 125 -18.02 -5.56 -22.86
CA PHE A 125 -18.13 -5.17 -21.44
C PHE A 125 -16.84 -4.53 -20.92
N VAL A 126 -16.98 -3.79 -19.83
CA VAL A 126 -15.89 -3.22 -19.03
C VAL A 126 -16.07 -3.68 -17.59
N HIS A 127 -15.06 -4.34 -17.03
CA HIS A 127 -15.06 -4.72 -15.62
C HIS A 127 -14.25 -3.72 -14.81
N ILE A 128 -14.89 -3.05 -13.85
CA ILE A 128 -14.26 -2.16 -12.89
C ILE A 128 -13.96 -3.00 -11.64
N VAL A 129 -12.69 -3.33 -11.46
CA VAL A 129 -12.21 -4.17 -10.35
C VAL A 129 -11.99 -3.32 -9.11
N GLY A 130 -12.54 -3.77 -7.99
CA GLY A 130 -12.45 -3.13 -6.67
C GLY A 130 -13.79 -2.58 -6.20
N GLU A 131 -13.88 -2.39 -4.89
CA GLU A 131 -15.10 -1.92 -4.24
C GLU A 131 -15.56 -0.58 -4.80
N SER A 132 -16.85 -0.47 -5.08
CA SER A 132 -17.47 0.72 -5.65
C SER A 132 -18.68 1.17 -4.82
N THR A 133 -18.90 2.49 -4.84
CA THR A 133 -20.00 3.13 -4.10
C THR A 133 -21.19 3.42 -4.99
N VAL A 134 -22.34 3.70 -4.38
CA VAL A 134 -23.59 4.07 -5.10
C VAL A 134 -23.37 5.29 -6.00
N GLU A 135 -22.62 6.29 -5.52
CA GLU A 135 -22.31 7.50 -6.30
C GLU A 135 -21.51 7.16 -7.58
N LEU A 136 -20.59 6.18 -7.49
CA LEU A 136 -19.87 5.70 -8.66
C LEU A 136 -20.79 4.95 -9.61
N TRP A 137 -21.73 4.13 -9.11
CA TRP A 137 -22.69 3.41 -9.95
C TRP A 137 -23.56 4.37 -10.76
N GLU A 138 -24.07 5.44 -10.13
CA GLU A 138 -24.85 6.47 -10.80
C GLU A 138 -24.04 7.14 -11.91
N ALA A 139 -22.81 7.57 -11.62
CA ALA A 139 -21.93 8.21 -12.58
C ALA A 139 -21.56 7.29 -13.76
N VAL A 140 -21.28 6.01 -13.50
CA VAL A 140 -20.99 5.01 -14.53
C VAL A 140 -22.24 4.71 -15.38
N SER A 141 -23.44 4.68 -14.77
CA SER A 141 -24.70 4.50 -15.50
C SER A 141 -24.96 5.64 -16.48
N GLU A 142 -24.68 6.88 -16.10
CA GLU A 142 -24.80 8.03 -17.04
C GLU A 142 -23.75 7.95 -18.15
N ALA A 143 -22.51 7.59 -17.83
CA ALA A 143 -21.47 7.41 -18.84
C ALA A 143 -21.78 6.26 -19.81
N GLN A 144 -22.40 5.18 -19.33
CA GLN A 144 -22.88 4.08 -20.17
C GLN A 144 -23.96 4.54 -21.15
N LYS A 145 -24.94 5.31 -20.68
CA LYS A 145 -25.98 5.89 -21.56
C LYS A 145 -25.34 6.74 -22.66
N GLU A 146 -24.36 7.56 -22.33
CA GLU A 146 -23.65 8.39 -23.30
C GLU A 146 -22.88 7.52 -24.31
N LEU A 147 -22.16 6.48 -23.86
CA LEU A 147 -21.48 5.53 -24.74
C LEU A 147 -22.45 4.88 -25.73
N MET A 148 -23.64 4.48 -25.28
CA MET A 148 -24.66 3.84 -26.13
C MET A 148 -25.32 4.82 -27.10
N THR A 149 -25.68 6.02 -26.65
CA THR A 149 -26.54 6.93 -27.43
C THR A 149 -25.74 7.92 -28.26
N VAL A 150 -24.59 8.39 -27.78
CA VAL A 150 -23.77 9.40 -28.45
C VAL A 150 -22.62 8.76 -29.22
N CYS A 151 -21.91 7.85 -28.57
CA CYS A 151 -20.73 7.19 -29.14
C CYS A 151 -21.09 5.94 -29.97
N HIS A 152 -22.35 5.48 -29.91
CA HIS A 152 -22.84 4.25 -30.57
C HIS A 152 -22.04 3.01 -30.24
N LYS A 153 -21.54 2.92 -28.98
CA LYS A 153 -20.77 1.80 -28.45
C LYS A 153 -21.59 1.09 -27.34
N PRO A 154 -22.43 0.11 -27.68
CA PRO A 154 -23.16 -0.64 -26.68
C PRO A 154 -22.20 -1.50 -25.88
N CYS A 155 -22.15 -1.29 -24.58
CA CYS A 155 -21.32 -2.08 -23.66
C CYS A 155 -21.99 -2.18 -22.29
N PHE A 156 -21.56 -3.18 -21.50
CA PHE A 156 -21.98 -3.35 -20.10
C PHE A 156 -20.83 -2.95 -19.18
N PHE A 157 -21.16 -2.36 -18.02
CA PHE A 157 -20.24 -2.19 -16.93
C PHE A 157 -20.55 -3.20 -15.83
N LEU A 158 -19.52 -3.96 -15.43
CA LEU A 158 -19.54 -4.85 -14.27
C LEU A 158 -18.79 -4.14 -13.16
N MET A 159 -19.39 -4.08 -11.97
CA MET A 159 -18.85 -3.37 -10.82
C MET A 159 -18.99 -4.23 -9.57
N GLU A 160 -18.00 -4.15 -8.68
CA GLU A 160 -18.01 -4.84 -7.40
C GLU A 160 -18.61 -3.92 -6.35
N ALA A 161 -19.68 -4.36 -5.69
CA ALA A 161 -20.28 -3.63 -4.58
C ALA A 161 -19.38 -3.69 -3.35
N ALA A 162 -19.22 -2.57 -2.64
CA ALA A 162 -18.67 -2.60 -1.29
C ALA A 162 -19.56 -3.44 -0.37
N TYR A 163 -18.94 -4.32 0.42
CA TYR A 163 -19.67 -5.10 1.41
C TYR A 163 -20.17 -4.16 2.51
N PRO A 164 -21.47 -4.15 2.87
CA PRO A 164 -21.97 -3.27 3.92
C PRO A 164 -21.27 -3.56 5.25
N ALA A 165 -20.72 -2.54 5.88
CA ALA A 165 -19.98 -2.68 7.13
C ALA A 165 -20.85 -3.19 8.33
N ASP A 166 -22.17 -3.07 8.22
CA ASP A 166 -23.12 -3.39 9.29
C ASP A 166 -23.72 -4.81 9.18
N GLU A 167 -23.42 -5.58 8.12
CA GLU A 167 -23.90 -6.95 7.97
C GLU A 167 -22.88 -8.01 8.43
N ALA A 168 -22.16 -7.73 9.50
CA ALA A 168 -21.32 -8.73 10.18
C ALA A 168 -22.14 -9.84 10.89
N ASP A 169 -23.46 -9.72 10.91
CA ASP A 169 -24.42 -10.71 11.42
C ASP A 169 -25.33 -11.20 10.29
N GLY A 170 -24.83 -12.03 9.46
CA GLY A 170 -25.36 -13.10 8.64
C GLY A 170 -26.88 -13.29 8.46
N ASP A 171 -27.70 -12.26 8.35
CA ASP A 171 -29.13 -12.39 8.03
C ASP A 171 -29.43 -11.80 6.65
N LEU A 172 -29.22 -12.62 5.64
CA LEU A 172 -29.82 -12.45 4.32
C LEU A 172 -31.22 -13.10 4.35
N SER A 173 -32.18 -12.45 4.99
CA SER A 173 -33.58 -12.83 4.92
C SER A 173 -34.36 -11.95 3.96
#